data_3b48cc9526791d23659c9339cc90682e
#
_entry.id   3b48cc9526791d23659c9339cc90682e
#
_cell.length_a   1.000
_cell.length_b   1.000
_cell.length_c   1.000
_cell.angle_alpha   90.00
_cell.angle_beta   90.00
_cell.angle_gamma   90.00
#
_symmetry.space_group_name_H-M   'P 1'
#
loop_
_entity.id
_entity.type
_entity.pdbx_description
1 polymer ?
#
loop_
_entity_poly.entity_id
_entity_poly.type
_entity_poly.pdbx_seq_one_letter_code
_entity_poly.pdbx_strand_id
1 'polypeptide(L)'
;MAVVVCVTGAGGFIGSWIVKLLLARGYAVRGTSRHAGTVPLAVSRCVPLPPKILGRAGSAKSAPGMDWADQLLRADGPKNAHLWALDGAAERLTMVQVDLLDRASLRAAFDGCDGVIHTASPMHDTPEEIIEPVITGTLNVVEMAADAGVRRVVLSSTIGTMYMNPHRDPDAPLDESCWSDLDYCKQTKNWYCYAKTIAERGAWEAARALGLDLAVVIPVVTLGELLQPSMNTSTKHILKYLTGEAKAYVNESHAYVHVKDAAEAHVRVLEAPNAGGRRYVCAERTLHRGELCRILAGLFPEYPIPTRCKDEVNPPKKGYKYTNQPLKDLGIKFTPVQEYLYEAVKSLQEKGFIHKASGTKVPASRGSSLPQNSTAPMFMSKL
;
A
#
# COMPACT_ATOMS: atom_id res chain seq x y z
N MET A 1 19.58 14.26 18.15
CA MET A 1 19.54 13.92 16.69
C MET A 1 18.09 13.69 16.31
N ALA A 2 17.71 14.00 15.08
CA ALA A 2 16.34 13.71 14.59
C ALA A 2 16.15 12.18 14.48
N VAL A 3 14.98 11.68 14.86
CA VAL A 3 14.62 10.26 14.71
C VAL A 3 14.46 9.96 13.22
N VAL A 4 15.18 8.95 12.73
CA VAL A 4 15.18 8.57 11.32
C VAL A 4 14.33 7.32 11.11
N VAL A 5 13.34 7.39 10.21
CA VAL A 5 12.49 6.26 9.85
C VAL A 5 12.68 5.91 8.38
N CYS A 6 13.02 4.66 8.11
CA CYS A 6 13.05 4.17 6.73
C CYS A 6 11.67 3.65 6.31
N VAL A 7 11.19 4.06 5.13
CA VAL A 7 9.93 3.58 4.54
C VAL A 7 10.25 2.89 3.22
N THR A 8 10.15 1.56 3.19
CA THR A 8 10.31 0.83 1.93
C THR A 8 9.03 0.94 1.10
N GLY A 9 9.19 1.11 -0.21
CA GLY A 9 8.02 1.35 -1.08
C GLY A 9 7.37 2.72 -0.88
N ALA A 10 8.18 3.72 -0.51
CA ALA A 10 7.75 5.08 -0.20
C ALA A 10 6.85 5.72 -1.29
N GLY A 11 7.12 5.45 -2.58
CA GLY A 11 6.31 5.95 -3.70
C GLY A 11 5.00 5.18 -3.96
N GLY A 12 4.68 4.15 -3.15
CA GLY A 12 3.44 3.40 -3.23
C GLY A 12 2.26 4.10 -2.56
N PHE A 13 1.05 3.53 -2.68
CA PHE A 13 -0.18 4.15 -2.17
C PHE A 13 -0.14 4.40 -0.66
N ILE A 14 0.06 3.35 0.15
CA ILE A 14 0.16 3.47 1.61
C ILE A 14 1.49 4.14 1.99
N GLY A 15 2.60 3.78 1.31
CA GLY A 15 3.92 4.32 1.59
C GLY A 15 3.99 5.85 1.48
N SER A 16 3.35 6.43 0.45
CA SER A 16 3.33 7.89 0.26
C SER A 16 2.62 8.63 1.40
N TRP A 17 1.52 8.07 1.91
CA TRP A 17 0.80 8.63 3.06
C TRP A 17 1.57 8.46 4.36
N ILE A 18 2.31 7.35 4.53
CA ILE A 18 3.23 7.17 5.68
C ILE A 18 4.34 8.23 5.64
N VAL A 19 4.98 8.44 4.47
CA VAL A 19 6.00 9.48 4.31
C VAL A 19 5.43 10.86 4.66
N LYS A 20 4.25 11.22 4.10
CA LYS A 20 3.58 12.49 4.42
C LYS A 20 3.35 12.67 5.92
N LEU A 21 2.86 11.63 6.58
CA LEU A 21 2.55 11.68 8.00
C LEU A 21 3.82 11.79 8.86
N LEU A 22 4.86 11.03 8.55
CA LEU A 22 6.15 11.09 9.26
C LEU A 22 6.81 12.48 9.13
N LEU A 23 6.80 13.05 7.92
CA LEU A 23 7.30 14.41 7.69
C LEU A 23 6.51 15.44 8.50
N ALA A 24 5.18 15.34 8.52
CA ALA A 24 4.32 16.23 9.30
C ALA A 24 4.58 16.12 10.82
N ARG A 25 5.02 14.95 11.30
CA ARG A 25 5.43 14.72 12.70
C ARG A 25 6.87 15.08 13.00
N GLY A 26 7.61 15.62 12.03
CA GLY A 26 9.00 16.08 12.23
C GLY A 26 10.07 15.00 12.14
N TYR A 27 9.74 13.78 11.69
CA TYR A 27 10.72 12.72 11.44
C TYR A 27 11.61 13.05 10.25
N ALA A 28 12.86 12.61 10.30
CA ALA A 28 13.66 12.44 9.10
C ALA A 28 13.27 11.12 8.43
N VAL A 29 12.93 11.17 7.14
CA VAL A 29 12.42 10.01 6.41
C VAL A 29 13.39 9.58 5.34
N ARG A 30 13.73 8.30 5.35
CA ARG A 30 14.48 7.65 4.27
C ARG A 30 13.51 6.79 3.46
N GLY A 31 13.04 7.32 2.33
CA GLY A 31 12.17 6.59 1.41
C GLY A 31 12.99 5.67 0.50
N THR A 32 12.51 4.45 0.24
CA THR A 32 13.17 3.58 -0.75
C THR A 32 12.29 3.32 -1.97
N SER A 33 12.93 3.21 -3.12
CA SER A 33 12.31 2.84 -4.40
C SER A 33 13.30 2.07 -5.26
N ARG A 34 12.83 1.14 -6.10
CA ARG A 34 13.68 0.45 -7.08
C ARG A 34 14.26 1.40 -8.14
N HIS A 35 13.66 2.55 -8.32
CA HIS A 35 14.01 3.57 -9.32
C HIS A 35 14.19 4.95 -8.66
N ALA A 36 14.80 4.99 -7.48
CA ALA A 36 15.21 6.27 -6.91
C ALA A 36 16.36 6.81 -7.78
N GLY A 37 16.17 7.97 -8.39
CA GLY A 37 17.23 8.67 -9.10
C GLY A 37 18.33 9.14 -8.14
N THR A 38 19.47 9.55 -8.68
CA THR A 38 20.59 10.07 -7.88
C THR A 38 20.17 11.34 -7.14
N VAL A 39 20.28 11.31 -5.82
CA VAL A 39 20.03 12.50 -4.97
C VAL A 39 20.96 13.64 -5.40
N PRO A 40 20.47 14.85 -5.69
CA PRO A 40 21.34 15.98 -5.90
C PRO A 40 22.15 16.26 -4.62
N LEU A 41 23.46 16.42 -4.76
CA LEU A 41 24.41 16.66 -3.66
C LEU A 41 24.02 17.82 -2.72
N ALA A 42 23.16 18.73 -3.16
CA ALA A 42 22.71 19.88 -2.36
C ALA A 42 21.75 19.48 -1.20
N VAL A 43 21.01 18.39 -1.30
CA VAL A 43 20.06 17.92 -0.27
C VAL A 43 20.74 16.99 0.74
N SER A 44 21.89 16.43 0.38
CA SER A 44 22.69 15.52 1.23
C SER A 44 23.30 16.19 2.48
N ARG A 45 23.22 17.53 2.61
CA ARG A 45 23.87 18.24 3.74
C ARG A 45 23.09 18.20 5.05
N CYS A 46 21.84 17.81 5.05
CA CYS A 46 21.00 17.84 6.26
C CYS A 46 20.85 16.48 6.98
N VAL A 47 21.22 15.37 6.34
CA VAL A 47 21.30 14.05 6.98
C VAL A 47 22.73 13.53 6.75
N PRO A 48 23.58 13.38 7.78
CA PRO A 48 24.92 12.85 7.59
C PRO A 48 24.84 11.40 7.11
N LEU A 49 25.10 11.18 5.82
CA LEU A 49 25.37 9.85 5.29
C LEU A 49 26.73 9.39 5.82
N PRO A 50 26.88 8.12 6.23
CA PRO A 50 28.16 7.61 6.64
C PRO A 50 29.19 7.73 5.50
N PRO A 51 30.46 8.08 5.78
CA PRO A 51 31.46 8.48 4.77
C PRO A 51 31.85 7.41 3.74
N LYS A 52 31.33 6.20 3.82
CA LYS A 52 31.66 5.09 2.92
C LYS A 52 30.79 5.00 1.64
N ILE A 53 29.74 5.81 1.49
CA ILE A 53 28.87 5.78 0.31
C ILE A 53 29.32 6.76 -0.79
N LEU A 54 30.33 7.61 -0.52
CA LEU A 54 30.90 8.53 -1.50
C LEU A 54 31.94 7.84 -2.41
N GLY A 55 31.50 6.86 -3.21
CA GLY A 55 32.27 6.34 -4.33
C GLY A 55 32.21 7.35 -5.50
N ARG A 56 33.37 7.97 -5.78
CA ARG A 56 33.74 8.76 -6.97
C ARG A 56 32.60 9.15 -7.91
N ALA A 57 31.92 10.28 -7.63
CA ALA A 57 31.09 10.96 -8.61
C ALA A 57 31.98 11.82 -9.51
N GLY A 58 32.03 11.50 -10.79
CA GLY A 58 32.64 12.35 -11.80
C GLY A 58 31.93 13.70 -11.90
N SER A 59 32.68 14.77 -12.09
CA SER A 59 32.24 16.16 -12.19
C SER A 59 31.26 16.37 -13.35
N ALA A 60 29.96 16.41 -13.08
CA ALA A 60 28.99 16.94 -14.03
C ALA A 60 28.82 18.44 -13.78
N LYS A 61 29.22 19.27 -14.75
CA LYS A 61 28.98 20.73 -14.76
C LYS A 61 27.48 20.98 -14.93
N SER A 62 26.86 21.66 -13.96
CA SER A 62 25.47 22.12 -14.06
C SER A 62 25.31 23.21 -15.11
N ALA A 63 24.31 23.09 -15.97
CA ALA A 63 23.92 24.15 -16.90
C ALA A 63 23.26 25.32 -16.12
N PRO A 64 23.56 26.60 -16.43
CA PRO A 64 23.00 27.74 -15.73
C PRO A 64 21.52 27.92 -16.14
N GLY A 65 20.62 28.03 -15.17
CA GLY A 65 19.23 28.48 -15.39
C GLY A 65 18.11 27.44 -15.24
N MET A 66 18.40 26.23 -14.75
CA MET A 66 17.36 25.22 -14.52
C MET A 66 16.94 25.26 -13.03
N ASP A 67 15.62 25.36 -12.80
CA ASP A 67 15.04 25.32 -11.44
C ASP A 67 15.40 23.98 -10.75
N TRP A 68 15.74 24.05 -9.47
CA TRP A 68 16.06 22.88 -8.66
C TRP A 68 14.93 21.83 -8.65
N ALA A 69 13.66 22.29 -8.75
CA ALA A 69 12.49 21.43 -8.88
C ALA A 69 12.51 20.62 -10.19
N ASP A 70 12.94 21.23 -11.30
CA ASP A 70 13.10 20.54 -12.59
C ASP A 70 14.24 19.52 -12.59
N GLN A 71 15.31 19.76 -11.81
CA GLN A 71 16.40 18.80 -11.62
C GLN A 71 15.97 17.60 -10.78
N LEU A 72 15.17 17.81 -9.73
CA LEU A 72 14.61 16.73 -8.89
C LEU A 72 13.62 15.87 -9.69
N LEU A 73 12.74 16.48 -10.47
CA LEU A 73 11.80 15.75 -11.33
C LEU A 73 12.50 14.87 -12.39
N ARG A 74 13.68 15.28 -12.84
CA ARG A 74 14.48 14.50 -13.80
C ARG A 74 15.32 13.40 -13.14
N ALA A 75 15.77 13.60 -11.90
CA ALA A 75 16.60 12.64 -11.17
C ALA A 75 15.81 11.42 -10.68
N ASP A 76 14.59 11.63 -10.14
CA ASP A 76 13.77 10.56 -9.55
C ASP A 76 12.75 9.95 -10.53
N GLY A 77 12.64 10.49 -11.73
CA GLY A 77 11.59 10.16 -12.68
C GLY A 77 10.20 10.56 -12.17
N PRO A 78 9.18 10.51 -13.03
CA PRO A 78 7.82 10.98 -12.69
C PRO A 78 7.14 10.16 -11.58
N LYS A 79 7.67 8.98 -11.25
CA LYS A 79 7.05 8.05 -10.30
C LYS A 79 7.07 8.53 -8.84
N ASN A 80 8.14 9.19 -8.40
CA ASN A 80 8.34 9.62 -7.01
C ASN A 80 8.24 11.15 -6.83
N ALA A 81 7.99 11.90 -7.90
CA ALA A 81 7.91 13.37 -7.87
C ALA A 81 6.92 13.92 -6.81
N HIS A 82 5.81 13.20 -6.58
CA HIS A 82 4.80 13.55 -5.59
C HIS A 82 5.32 13.56 -4.14
N LEU A 83 6.38 12.79 -3.83
CA LEU A 83 6.96 12.77 -2.49
C LEU A 83 7.76 14.05 -2.20
N TRP A 84 8.43 14.60 -3.22
CA TRP A 84 9.20 15.83 -3.08
C TRP A 84 8.31 17.07 -2.96
N ALA A 85 7.05 16.98 -3.38
CA ALA A 85 6.06 18.03 -3.22
C ALA A 85 5.41 18.06 -1.82
N LEU A 86 5.77 17.14 -0.92
CA LEU A 86 5.25 17.10 0.43
C LEU A 86 5.94 18.15 1.33
N ASP A 87 5.16 18.74 2.23
CA ASP A 87 5.68 19.69 3.22
C ASP A 87 6.79 19.06 4.06
N GLY A 88 7.93 19.74 4.17
CA GLY A 88 9.10 19.27 4.89
C GLY A 88 9.93 18.23 4.14
N ALA A 89 9.60 17.89 2.90
CA ALA A 89 10.37 16.92 2.12
C ALA A 89 11.77 17.47 1.77
N ALA A 90 11.88 18.74 1.44
CA ALA A 90 13.15 19.37 1.09
C ALA A 90 14.21 19.25 2.19
N GLU A 91 13.78 19.29 3.46
CA GLU A 91 14.68 19.28 4.63
C GLU A 91 14.85 17.88 5.24
N ARG A 92 13.82 17.03 5.14
CA ARG A 92 13.74 15.79 5.93
C ARG A 92 13.49 14.52 5.15
N LEU A 93 13.31 14.58 3.81
CA LEU A 93 13.19 13.39 2.98
C LEU A 93 14.49 13.10 2.25
N THR A 94 14.93 11.85 2.31
CA THR A 94 16.00 11.33 1.46
C THR A 94 15.47 10.10 0.74
N MET A 95 15.60 10.07 -0.60
CA MET A 95 15.23 8.89 -1.39
C MET A 95 16.46 8.09 -1.75
N VAL A 96 16.40 6.77 -1.55
CA VAL A 96 17.49 5.84 -1.87
C VAL A 96 17.00 4.70 -2.77
N GLN A 97 17.87 4.27 -3.66
CA GLN A 97 17.58 3.11 -4.50
C GLN A 97 17.82 1.83 -3.72
N VAL A 98 16.81 0.96 -3.69
CA VAL A 98 16.87 -0.33 -2.99
C VAL A 98 16.12 -1.39 -3.78
N ASP A 99 16.73 -2.55 -3.94
CA ASP A 99 16.03 -3.77 -4.32
C ASP A 99 15.86 -4.67 -3.10
N LEU A 100 14.65 -5.21 -2.87
CA LEU A 100 14.38 -6.11 -1.75
C LEU A 100 15.21 -7.40 -1.78
N LEU A 101 15.69 -7.79 -2.97
CA LEU A 101 16.55 -8.96 -3.16
C LEU A 101 18.04 -8.64 -2.99
N ASP A 102 18.42 -7.36 -2.95
CA ASP A 102 19.80 -6.91 -2.68
C ASP A 102 19.99 -6.53 -1.20
N ARG A 103 20.52 -7.48 -0.43
CA ARG A 103 20.79 -7.34 0.99
C ARG A 103 21.72 -6.16 1.30
N ALA A 104 22.71 -5.89 0.43
CA ALA A 104 23.64 -4.79 0.65
C ALA A 104 22.96 -3.43 0.52
N SER A 105 22.08 -3.26 -0.46
CA SER A 105 21.30 -2.02 -0.61
C SER A 105 20.32 -1.80 0.55
N LEU A 106 19.68 -2.86 1.04
CA LEU A 106 18.81 -2.82 2.22
C LEU A 106 19.60 -2.43 3.48
N ARG A 107 20.74 -3.10 3.72
CA ARG A 107 21.59 -2.83 4.91
C ARG A 107 22.05 -1.38 4.92
N ALA A 108 22.50 -0.85 3.77
CA ALA A 108 22.90 0.55 3.63
C ALA A 108 21.72 1.52 3.85
N ALA A 109 20.53 1.16 3.37
CA ALA A 109 19.34 1.97 3.56
C ALA A 109 18.87 2.02 5.03
N PHE A 110 19.14 1.00 5.82
CA PHE A 110 18.71 0.93 7.23
C PHE A 110 19.75 1.47 8.20
N ASP A 111 20.97 1.73 7.74
CA ASP A 111 22.05 2.24 8.59
C ASP A 111 21.66 3.57 9.27
N GLY A 112 21.75 3.61 10.61
CA GLY A 112 21.37 4.77 11.40
C GLY A 112 19.87 5.10 11.43
N CYS A 113 19.00 4.17 11.02
CA CYS A 113 17.55 4.32 11.18
C CYS A 113 17.08 3.80 12.55
N ASP A 114 16.20 4.55 13.21
CA ASP A 114 15.56 4.14 14.47
C ASP A 114 14.45 3.11 14.23
N GLY A 115 13.80 3.18 13.08
CA GLY A 115 12.70 2.30 12.72
C GLY A 115 12.58 2.08 11.23
N VAL A 116 11.94 0.97 10.84
CA VAL A 116 11.62 0.64 9.46
C VAL A 116 10.12 0.37 9.33
N ILE A 117 9.46 1.01 8.37
CA ILE A 117 8.10 0.64 7.95
C ILE A 117 8.21 -0.01 6.57
N HIS A 118 7.92 -1.31 6.50
CA HIS A 118 8.04 -2.10 5.28
C HIS A 118 6.70 -2.22 4.57
N THR A 119 6.50 -1.41 3.50
CA THR A 119 5.30 -1.46 2.65
C THR A 119 5.57 -1.92 1.23
N ALA A 120 6.82 -2.07 0.84
CA ALA A 120 7.18 -2.57 -0.47
C ALA A 120 6.78 -4.05 -0.62
N SER A 121 6.08 -4.37 -1.69
CA SER A 121 5.78 -5.74 -2.06
C SER A 121 5.66 -5.82 -3.58
N PRO A 122 6.29 -6.81 -4.22
CA PRO A 122 6.01 -7.11 -5.62
C PRO A 122 4.52 -7.47 -5.79
N MET A 123 3.94 -7.02 -6.90
CA MET A 123 2.56 -7.33 -7.28
C MET A 123 2.59 -7.90 -8.69
N HIS A 124 2.60 -9.21 -8.78
CA HIS A 124 2.63 -9.97 -10.02
C HIS A 124 1.51 -11.01 -10.03
N ASP A 125 1.18 -11.52 -11.21
CA ASP A 125 0.03 -12.40 -11.41
C ASP A 125 0.42 -13.87 -11.46
N THR A 126 1.69 -14.16 -11.74
CA THR A 126 2.23 -15.52 -11.84
C THR A 126 2.86 -15.95 -10.53
N PRO A 127 2.77 -17.24 -10.15
CA PRO A 127 3.38 -17.75 -8.94
C PRO A 127 4.90 -17.58 -8.95
N GLU A 128 5.56 -17.70 -10.10
CA GLU A 128 7.00 -17.57 -10.27
C GLU A 128 7.49 -16.15 -9.95
N GLU A 129 6.69 -15.15 -10.33
CA GLU A 129 7.05 -13.74 -10.15
C GLU A 129 6.66 -13.17 -8.79
N ILE A 130 5.76 -13.85 -8.04
CA ILE A 130 5.26 -13.33 -6.77
C ILE A 130 5.80 -14.10 -5.56
N ILE A 131 5.89 -15.44 -5.60
CA ILE A 131 6.13 -16.24 -4.40
C ILE A 131 7.53 -15.96 -3.83
N GLU A 132 8.57 -16.25 -4.59
CA GLU A 132 9.94 -16.09 -4.11
C GLU A 132 10.30 -14.63 -3.80
N PRO A 133 10.03 -13.64 -4.69
CA PRO A 133 10.39 -12.26 -4.39
C PRO A 133 9.67 -11.67 -3.16
N VAL A 134 8.43 -12.06 -2.89
CA VAL A 134 7.69 -11.60 -1.69
C VAL A 134 8.28 -12.21 -0.43
N ILE A 135 8.57 -13.51 -0.43
CA ILE A 135 9.11 -14.23 0.73
C ILE A 135 10.54 -13.73 1.01
N THR A 136 11.44 -13.87 0.02
CA THR A 136 12.85 -13.51 0.17
C THR A 136 13.04 -12.03 0.46
N GLY A 137 12.28 -11.16 -0.23
CA GLY A 137 12.34 -9.72 0.00
C GLY A 137 11.91 -9.33 1.42
N THR A 138 10.86 -9.97 1.97
CA THR A 138 10.42 -9.70 3.34
C THR A 138 11.44 -10.20 4.38
N LEU A 139 12.01 -11.38 4.18
CA LEU A 139 13.05 -11.93 5.07
C LEU A 139 14.30 -11.07 5.05
N ASN A 140 14.78 -10.65 3.88
CA ASN A 140 15.91 -9.75 3.76
C ASN A 140 15.71 -8.43 4.51
N VAL A 141 14.49 -7.86 4.47
CA VAL A 141 14.18 -6.64 5.23
C VAL A 141 14.33 -6.87 6.73
N VAL A 142 13.77 -7.96 7.27
CA VAL A 142 13.85 -8.29 8.71
C VAL A 142 15.30 -8.52 9.14
N GLU A 143 16.04 -9.34 8.38
CA GLU A 143 17.44 -9.65 8.70
C GLU A 143 18.34 -8.44 8.60
N MET A 144 18.22 -7.63 7.54
CA MET A 144 19.06 -6.44 7.37
C MET A 144 18.69 -5.31 8.33
N ALA A 145 17.44 -5.24 8.79
CA ALA A 145 17.03 -4.31 9.84
C ALA A 145 17.65 -4.70 11.20
N ALA A 146 17.64 -6.00 11.52
CA ALA A 146 18.31 -6.51 12.73
C ALA A 146 19.83 -6.25 12.68
N ASP A 147 20.48 -6.56 11.55
CA ASP A 147 21.92 -6.31 11.34
C ASP A 147 22.29 -4.82 11.41
N ALA A 148 21.39 -3.93 11.02
CA ALA A 148 21.55 -2.48 11.13
C ALA A 148 21.28 -1.94 12.55
N GLY A 149 20.81 -2.76 13.48
CA GLY A 149 20.46 -2.32 14.83
C GLY A 149 19.17 -1.49 14.89
N VAL A 150 18.27 -1.66 13.94
CA VAL A 150 16.97 -0.98 13.93
C VAL A 150 16.15 -1.42 15.14
N ARG A 151 15.59 -0.45 15.87
CA ARG A 151 14.81 -0.74 17.09
C ARG A 151 13.53 -1.50 16.82
N ARG A 152 12.78 -1.14 15.79
CA ARG A 152 11.50 -1.77 15.43
C ARG A 152 11.28 -1.80 13.92
N VAL A 153 10.75 -2.92 13.44
CA VAL A 153 10.18 -3.05 12.10
C VAL A 153 8.66 -3.14 12.17
N VAL A 154 7.96 -2.31 11.40
CA VAL A 154 6.52 -2.43 11.18
C VAL A 154 6.29 -2.96 9.77
N LEU A 155 5.86 -4.22 9.69
CA LEU A 155 5.56 -4.89 8.42
C LEU A 155 4.13 -4.61 7.99
N SER A 156 3.93 -4.10 6.79
CA SER A 156 2.63 -4.06 6.14
C SER A 156 2.31 -5.42 5.52
N SER A 157 1.41 -6.16 6.17
CA SER A 157 0.90 -7.42 5.66
C SER A 157 -0.40 -7.20 4.86
N THR A 158 -1.33 -8.14 4.89
CA THR A 158 -2.62 -8.07 4.19
C THR A 158 -3.64 -8.97 4.88
N ILE A 159 -4.92 -8.61 4.77
CA ILE A 159 -6.00 -9.50 5.21
C ILE A 159 -5.93 -10.89 4.55
N GLY A 160 -5.27 -10.99 3.40
CA GLY A 160 -5.01 -12.26 2.71
C GLY A 160 -4.24 -13.29 3.53
N THR A 161 -3.56 -12.88 4.62
CA THR A 161 -2.88 -13.82 5.53
C THR A 161 -3.80 -14.41 6.60
N MET A 162 -5.09 -14.04 6.63
CA MET A 162 -6.01 -14.41 7.71
C MET A 162 -7.23 -15.22 7.28
N TYR A 163 -7.84 -14.92 6.11
CA TYR A 163 -9.20 -15.39 5.81
C TYR A 163 -9.29 -16.66 4.96
N MET A 164 -8.22 -17.05 4.29
CA MET A 164 -8.20 -18.21 3.39
C MET A 164 -8.10 -19.52 4.20
N ASN A 165 -9.17 -19.89 4.92
CA ASN A 165 -9.24 -21.11 5.70
C ASN A 165 -10.64 -21.73 5.55
N PRO A 166 -10.77 -22.91 4.90
CA PRO A 166 -12.06 -23.57 4.65
C PRO A 166 -12.70 -24.16 5.91
N HIS A 167 -11.92 -24.39 6.96
CA HIS A 167 -12.37 -24.99 8.22
C HIS A 167 -12.74 -23.96 9.29
N ARG A 168 -12.66 -22.67 8.95
CA ARG A 168 -13.01 -21.61 9.88
C ARG A 168 -14.53 -21.50 10.06
N ASP A 169 -14.97 -21.24 11.28
CA ASP A 169 -16.35 -20.86 11.54
C ASP A 169 -16.67 -19.53 10.79
N PRO A 170 -17.63 -19.52 9.86
CA PRO A 170 -17.96 -18.34 9.06
C PRO A 170 -18.54 -17.19 9.90
N ASP A 171 -19.13 -17.46 11.06
CA ASP A 171 -19.72 -16.46 11.95
C ASP A 171 -18.74 -15.93 13.00
N ALA A 172 -17.60 -16.61 13.23
CA ALA A 172 -16.56 -16.15 14.12
C ALA A 172 -15.83 -14.93 13.53
N PRO A 173 -15.51 -13.89 14.32
CA PRO A 173 -14.73 -12.77 13.85
C PRO A 173 -13.31 -13.21 13.49
N LEU A 174 -12.72 -12.55 12.48
CA LEU A 174 -11.29 -12.61 12.23
C LEU A 174 -10.58 -11.69 13.21
N ASP A 175 -9.71 -12.27 13.99
CA ASP A 175 -8.83 -11.59 14.93
C ASP A 175 -7.35 -11.83 14.59
N GLU A 176 -6.46 -11.25 15.34
CA GLU A 176 -5.03 -11.28 15.12
C GLU A 176 -4.41 -12.69 15.25
N SER A 177 -5.12 -13.68 15.79
CA SER A 177 -4.68 -15.07 15.86
C SER A 177 -4.93 -15.88 14.59
N CYS A 178 -5.82 -15.38 13.71
CA CYS A 178 -6.23 -16.06 12.50
C CYS A 178 -5.12 -16.12 11.45
N TRP A 179 -5.01 -17.28 10.80
CA TRP A 179 -4.08 -17.50 9.68
C TRP A 179 -4.78 -18.20 8.52
N SER A 180 -4.37 -17.81 7.32
CA SER A 180 -4.75 -18.50 6.11
C SER A 180 -4.10 -19.86 6.03
N ASP A 181 -4.86 -20.85 5.52
CA ASP A 181 -4.40 -22.19 5.23
C ASP A 181 -3.64 -22.20 3.91
N LEU A 182 -2.39 -22.69 3.94
CA LEU A 182 -1.50 -22.65 2.79
C LEU A 182 -1.93 -23.63 1.69
N ASP A 183 -2.46 -24.80 2.06
CA ASP A 183 -2.89 -25.77 1.08
C ASP A 183 -4.18 -25.32 0.40
N TYR A 184 -5.08 -24.69 1.14
CA TYR A 184 -6.25 -24.05 0.56
C TYR A 184 -5.89 -22.90 -0.38
N CYS A 185 -4.90 -22.08 -0.03
CA CYS A 185 -4.37 -21.04 -0.93
C CYS A 185 -3.84 -21.64 -2.24
N LYS A 186 -3.11 -22.77 -2.18
CA LYS A 186 -2.62 -23.48 -3.37
C LYS A 186 -3.76 -24.05 -4.21
N GLN A 187 -4.71 -24.76 -3.56
CA GLN A 187 -5.87 -25.38 -4.22
C GLN A 187 -6.70 -24.33 -4.97
N THR A 188 -6.88 -23.16 -4.37
CA THR A 188 -7.63 -22.05 -4.97
C THR A 188 -6.78 -21.19 -5.90
N LYS A 189 -5.49 -21.52 -6.07
CA LYS A 189 -4.50 -20.75 -6.86
C LYS A 189 -4.40 -19.28 -6.43
N ASN A 190 -4.62 -19.01 -5.14
CA ASN A 190 -4.44 -17.67 -4.59
C ASN A 190 -2.98 -17.48 -4.15
N TRP A 191 -2.11 -17.30 -5.13
CA TRP A 191 -0.66 -17.21 -4.92
C TRP A 191 -0.24 -15.99 -4.11
N TYR A 192 -1.01 -14.91 -4.21
CA TYR A 192 -0.77 -13.71 -3.38
C TYR A 192 -0.97 -14.02 -1.88
N CYS A 193 -2.11 -14.57 -1.49
CA CYS A 193 -2.36 -14.95 -0.10
C CYS A 193 -1.34 -15.97 0.39
N TYR A 194 -0.99 -16.96 -0.45
CA TYR A 194 0.03 -17.96 -0.17
C TYR A 194 1.38 -17.32 0.15
N ALA A 195 1.91 -16.49 -0.76
CA ALA A 195 3.20 -15.84 -0.62
C ALA A 195 3.27 -14.92 0.60
N LYS A 196 2.23 -14.09 0.79
CA LYS A 196 2.15 -13.16 1.93
C LYS A 196 2.05 -13.91 3.27
N THR A 197 1.34 -15.04 3.32
CA THR A 197 1.23 -15.85 4.55
C THR A 197 2.58 -16.46 4.94
N ILE A 198 3.32 -17.02 3.97
CA ILE A 198 4.66 -17.56 4.23
C ILE A 198 5.63 -16.44 4.63
N ALA A 199 5.61 -15.33 3.89
CA ALA A 199 6.49 -14.21 4.19
C ALA A 199 6.26 -13.64 5.59
N GLU A 200 5.00 -13.49 6.03
CA GLU A 200 4.70 -12.98 7.36
C GLU A 200 5.11 -13.98 8.45
N ARG A 201 4.82 -15.28 8.27
CA ARG A 201 5.26 -16.32 9.22
C ARG A 201 6.79 -16.36 9.33
N GLY A 202 7.49 -16.35 8.19
CA GLY A 202 8.95 -16.32 8.18
C GLY A 202 9.52 -15.06 8.80
N ALA A 203 8.89 -13.89 8.60
CA ALA A 203 9.28 -12.64 9.27
C ALA A 203 9.18 -12.74 10.80
N TRP A 204 8.12 -13.38 11.33
CA TRP A 204 7.98 -13.64 12.77
C TRP A 204 9.07 -14.57 13.32
N GLU A 205 9.39 -15.63 12.58
CA GLU A 205 10.45 -16.58 12.96
C GLU A 205 11.82 -15.91 12.96
N ALA A 206 12.15 -15.18 11.88
CA ALA A 206 13.41 -14.45 11.76
C ALA A 206 13.56 -13.36 12.84
N ALA A 207 12.52 -12.56 13.07
CA ALA A 207 12.55 -11.50 14.07
C ALA A 207 12.76 -12.07 15.49
N ARG A 208 12.11 -13.20 15.81
CA ARG A 208 12.29 -13.88 17.11
C ARG A 208 13.70 -14.41 17.26
N ALA A 209 14.27 -15.04 16.21
CA ALA A 209 15.63 -15.58 16.24
C ALA A 209 16.70 -14.49 16.39
N LEU A 210 16.44 -13.31 15.83
CA LEU A 210 17.37 -12.16 15.82
C LEU A 210 17.14 -11.17 16.98
N GLY A 211 16.10 -11.39 17.81
CA GLY A 211 15.75 -10.44 18.87
C GLY A 211 15.24 -9.09 18.37
N LEU A 212 14.72 -9.04 17.13
CA LEU A 212 14.18 -7.82 16.52
C LEU A 212 12.73 -7.57 16.97
N ASP A 213 12.44 -6.35 17.37
CA ASP A 213 11.05 -5.93 17.67
C ASP A 213 10.27 -5.77 16.35
N LEU A 214 9.44 -6.78 16.04
CA LEU A 214 8.56 -6.79 14.88
C LEU A 214 7.12 -6.52 15.31
N ALA A 215 6.43 -5.69 14.56
CA ALA A 215 4.98 -5.52 14.61
C ALA A 215 4.39 -5.63 13.20
N VAL A 216 3.16 -6.13 13.07
CA VAL A 216 2.54 -6.34 11.76
C VAL A 216 1.20 -5.61 11.69
N VAL A 217 1.05 -4.70 10.75
CA VAL A 217 -0.23 -4.08 10.40
C VAL A 217 -0.83 -4.84 9.21
N ILE A 218 -2.12 -5.16 9.30
CA ILE A 218 -2.86 -5.98 8.33
C ILE A 218 -3.95 -5.12 7.67
N PRO A 219 -3.63 -4.34 6.63
CA PRO A 219 -4.63 -3.57 5.91
C PRO A 219 -5.56 -4.50 5.10
N VAL A 220 -6.79 -4.02 4.95
CA VAL A 220 -7.80 -4.59 4.04
C VAL A 220 -7.81 -3.83 2.70
N VAL A 221 -8.90 -3.90 1.92
CA VAL A 221 -9.02 -3.08 0.70
C VAL A 221 -8.92 -1.61 1.06
N THR A 222 -7.80 -1.01 0.72
CA THR A 222 -7.45 0.36 1.11
C THR A 222 -7.87 1.33 0.00
N LEU A 223 -8.68 2.33 0.34
CA LEU A 223 -9.20 3.36 -0.56
C LEU A 223 -8.93 4.75 0.00
N GLY A 224 -9.06 5.76 -0.85
CA GLY A 224 -8.86 7.17 -0.49
C GLY A 224 -8.13 7.94 -1.59
N GLU A 225 -7.66 9.10 -1.25
CA GLU A 225 -6.92 9.99 -2.15
C GLU A 225 -5.58 9.38 -2.59
N LEU A 226 -5.29 9.47 -3.90
CA LEU A 226 -4.04 9.06 -4.51
C LEU A 226 -3.01 10.20 -4.43
N LEU A 227 -1.96 10.07 -3.66
CA LEU A 227 -0.82 11.00 -3.74
C LEU A 227 0.04 10.70 -4.98
N GLN A 228 0.32 9.43 -5.23
CA GLN A 228 1.11 8.96 -6.37
C GLN A 228 0.40 9.17 -7.71
N PRO A 229 1.16 9.29 -8.82
CA PRO A 229 0.59 9.50 -10.15
C PRO A 229 -0.09 8.26 -10.74
N SER A 230 0.27 7.07 -10.28
CA SER A 230 -0.25 5.80 -10.79
C SER A 230 -1.38 5.25 -9.91
N MET A 231 -2.32 4.56 -10.54
CA MET A 231 -3.43 3.92 -9.84
C MET A 231 -3.00 2.59 -9.21
N ASN A 232 -3.35 2.38 -7.94
CA ASN A 232 -3.15 1.12 -7.24
C ASN A 232 -4.29 0.13 -7.51
N THR A 233 -4.05 -1.14 -7.20
CA THR A 233 -4.99 -2.25 -7.44
C THR A 233 -6.32 -2.05 -6.71
N SER A 234 -6.31 -1.60 -5.46
CA SER A 234 -7.55 -1.37 -4.68
C SER A 234 -8.44 -0.29 -5.31
N THR A 235 -7.85 0.77 -5.86
CA THR A 235 -8.60 1.84 -6.52
C THR A 235 -9.19 1.38 -7.87
N LYS A 236 -8.49 0.52 -8.63
CA LYS A 236 -9.03 -0.12 -9.84
C LYS A 236 -10.33 -0.89 -9.56
N HIS A 237 -10.49 -1.38 -8.36
CA HIS A 237 -11.65 -2.11 -7.91
C HIS A 237 -12.95 -1.29 -7.97
N ILE A 238 -12.92 0.01 -7.68
CA ILE A 238 -14.08 0.90 -7.79
C ILE A 238 -14.18 1.55 -9.18
N LEU A 239 -13.06 1.72 -9.87
CA LEU A 239 -13.00 2.36 -11.18
C LEU A 239 -13.94 1.72 -12.19
N LYS A 240 -13.97 0.39 -12.27
CA LYS A 240 -14.84 -0.36 -13.20
C LYS A 240 -16.34 -0.09 -13.02
N TYR A 241 -16.75 0.32 -11.81
CA TYR A 241 -18.13 0.72 -11.53
C TYR A 241 -18.38 2.15 -12.01
N LEU A 242 -17.45 3.05 -11.77
CA LEU A 242 -17.54 4.46 -12.16
C LEU A 242 -17.52 4.64 -13.69
N THR A 243 -16.68 3.87 -14.38
CA THR A 243 -16.60 3.90 -15.85
C THR A 243 -17.75 3.19 -16.55
N GLY A 244 -18.55 2.42 -15.80
CA GLY A 244 -19.60 1.56 -16.39
C GLY A 244 -19.06 0.35 -17.17
N GLU A 245 -17.78 0.01 -17.04
CA GLU A 245 -17.20 -1.23 -17.57
C GLU A 245 -17.91 -2.44 -16.96
N ALA A 246 -18.09 -2.43 -15.64
CA ALA A 246 -18.88 -3.45 -14.96
C ALA A 246 -20.36 -3.11 -14.98
N LYS A 247 -21.17 -3.87 -15.74
CA LYS A 247 -22.63 -3.71 -15.84
C LYS A 247 -23.41 -4.30 -14.67
N ALA A 248 -22.75 -5.12 -13.86
CA ALA A 248 -23.28 -5.72 -12.65
C ALA A 248 -22.15 -5.94 -11.64
N TYR A 249 -22.46 -5.87 -10.36
CA TYR A 249 -21.49 -6.19 -9.30
C TYR A 249 -21.50 -7.71 -8.99
N VAL A 250 -20.40 -8.21 -8.44
CA VAL A 250 -20.28 -9.61 -8.00
C VAL A 250 -20.90 -9.79 -6.62
N ASN A 251 -21.40 -10.99 -6.33
CA ASN A 251 -21.94 -11.37 -5.02
C ASN A 251 -20.80 -11.67 -4.05
N GLU A 252 -20.14 -10.62 -3.57
CA GLU A 252 -18.99 -10.70 -2.66
C GLU A 252 -19.00 -9.56 -1.66
N SER A 253 -18.39 -9.79 -0.51
CA SER A 253 -18.18 -8.80 0.54
C SER A 253 -16.70 -8.64 0.84
N HIS A 254 -16.26 -7.41 1.05
CA HIS A 254 -14.87 -7.09 1.41
C HIS A 254 -14.84 -6.09 2.55
N ALA A 255 -13.75 -6.14 3.33
CA ALA A 255 -13.45 -5.10 4.29
C ALA A 255 -12.73 -3.95 3.62
N TYR A 256 -12.98 -2.75 4.11
CA TYR A 256 -12.43 -1.50 3.60
C TYR A 256 -11.82 -0.67 4.72
N VAL A 257 -10.83 0.14 4.33
CA VAL A 257 -10.19 1.11 5.23
C VAL A 257 -9.71 2.32 4.43
N HIS A 258 -9.67 3.47 5.09
CA HIS A 258 -9.08 4.68 4.53
C HIS A 258 -7.54 4.58 4.50
N VAL A 259 -6.93 5.06 3.41
CA VAL A 259 -5.46 5.04 3.28
C VAL A 259 -4.76 5.88 4.36
N LYS A 260 -5.38 6.99 4.80
CA LYS A 260 -4.85 7.83 5.88
C LYS A 260 -4.86 7.08 7.21
N ASP A 261 -5.94 6.33 7.49
CA ASP A 261 -6.04 5.50 8.70
C ASP A 261 -5.05 4.35 8.67
N ALA A 262 -4.85 3.73 7.49
CA ALA A 262 -3.82 2.72 7.32
C ALA A 262 -2.41 3.29 7.57
N ALA A 263 -2.10 4.47 7.04
CA ALA A 263 -0.84 5.15 7.30
C ALA A 263 -0.66 5.50 8.79
N GLU A 264 -1.71 6.06 9.40
CA GLU A 264 -1.74 6.38 10.83
C GLU A 264 -1.51 5.12 11.69
N ALA A 265 -2.14 3.98 11.33
CA ALA A 265 -1.94 2.71 12.02
C ALA A 265 -0.45 2.28 12.01
N HIS A 266 0.22 2.35 10.85
CA HIS A 266 1.64 2.00 10.77
C HIS A 266 2.51 2.91 11.64
N VAL A 267 2.27 4.22 11.62
CA VAL A 267 3.06 5.17 12.40
C VAL A 267 2.78 5.01 13.90
N ARG A 268 1.52 4.85 14.32
CA ARG A 268 1.16 4.61 15.72
C ARG A 268 1.78 3.31 16.25
N VAL A 269 1.75 2.25 15.47
CA VAL A 269 2.39 0.96 15.83
C VAL A 269 3.91 1.11 15.93
N LEU A 270 4.54 1.94 15.09
CA LEU A 270 5.97 2.25 15.22
C LEU A 270 6.29 2.99 16.52
N GLU A 271 5.45 3.97 16.90
CA GLU A 271 5.66 4.86 18.04
C GLU A 271 5.30 4.21 19.39
N ALA A 272 4.24 3.37 19.42
CA ALA A 272 3.72 2.83 20.68
C ALA A 272 4.72 1.89 21.37
N PRO A 273 5.10 2.13 22.63
CA PRO A 273 6.16 1.36 23.31
C PRO A 273 5.91 -0.15 23.31
N ASN A 274 4.67 -0.57 23.53
CA ASN A 274 4.27 -1.98 23.70
C ASN A 274 3.60 -2.58 22.46
N ALA A 275 3.86 -2.05 21.27
CA ALA A 275 3.22 -2.53 20.04
C ALA A 275 3.94 -3.70 19.38
N GLY A 276 5.18 -3.99 19.77
CA GLY A 276 5.95 -5.10 19.24
C GLY A 276 5.40 -6.47 19.60
N GLY A 277 5.76 -7.49 18.82
CA GLY A 277 5.30 -8.86 19.02
C GLY A 277 3.83 -9.09 18.68
N ARG A 278 3.15 -8.17 17.99
CA ARG A 278 1.71 -8.20 17.74
C ARG A 278 1.35 -7.96 16.27
N ARG A 279 0.20 -8.49 15.90
CA ARG A 279 -0.52 -8.20 14.64
C ARG A 279 -1.62 -7.17 14.92
N TYR A 280 -2.01 -6.39 13.93
CA TYR A 280 -3.01 -5.32 14.04
C TYR A 280 -3.91 -5.31 12.81
N VAL A 281 -5.15 -5.72 12.95
CA VAL A 281 -6.14 -5.68 11.85
C VAL A 281 -6.57 -4.24 11.60
N CYS A 282 -6.28 -3.76 10.39
CA CYS A 282 -6.59 -2.39 9.98
C CYS A 282 -7.78 -2.37 9.02
N ALA A 283 -8.99 -2.43 9.59
CA ALA A 283 -10.27 -2.47 8.86
C ALA A 283 -11.30 -1.53 9.52
N GLU A 284 -11.97 -0.71 8.72
CA GLU A 284 -13.08 0.13 9.22
C GLU A 284 -14.38 -0.68 9.26
N ARG A 285 -14.79 -1.22 8.11
CA ARG A 285 -16.00 -2.05 7.99
C ARG A 285 -15.95 -3.01 6.82
N THR A 286 -16.84 -4.00 6.87
CA THR A 286 -17.13 -4.88 5.73
C THR A 286 -18.38 -4.41 5.02
N LEU A 287 -18.33 -4.38 3.68
CA LEU A 287 -19.46 -4.07 2.81
C LEU A 287 -19.63 -5.14 1.74
N HIS A 288 -20.87 -5.50 1.47
CA HIS A 288 -21.22 -6.21 0.25
C HIS A 288 -21.06 -5.26 -0.95
N ARG A 289 -20.69 -5.80 -2.12
CA ARG A 289 -20.47 -5.00 -3.34
C ARG A 289 -21.70 -4.17 -3.73
N GLY A 290 -22.90 -4.67 -3.49
CA GLY A 290 -24.13 -3.92 -3.72
C GLY A 290 -24.27 -2.69 -2.80
N GLU A 291 -23.80 -2.78 -1.55
CA GLU A 291 -23.78 -1.64 -0.64
C GLU A 291 -22.75 -0.61 -1.08
N LEU A 292 -21.55 -1.06 -1.48
CA LEU A 292 -20.51 -0.20 -2.03
C LEU A 292 -21.03 0.57 -3.26
N CYS A 293 -21.68 -0.14 -4.22
CA CYS A 293 -22.26 0.49 -5.39
C CYS A 293 -23.37 1.49 -5.02
N ARG A 294 -24.21 1.18 -4.02
CA ARG A 294 -25.26 2.08 -3.56
C ARG A 294 -24.67 3.37 -2.95
N ILE A 295 -23.61 3.26 -2.15
CA ILE A 295 -22.92 4.42 -1.57
C ILE A 295 -22.30 5.27 -2.71
N LEU A 296 -21.60 4.65 -3.64
CA LEU A 296 -21.02 5.36 -4.79
C LEU A 296 -22.09 6.06 -5.63
N ALA A 297 -23.22 5.41 -5.92
CA ALA A 297 -24.33 6.01 -6.68
C ALA A 297 -24.98 7.18 -5.94
N GLY A 298 -25.04 7.13 -4.60
CA GLY A 298 -25.52 8.24 -3.79
C GLY A 298 -24.56 9.44 -3.78
N LEU A 299 -23.26 9.19 -3.77
CA LEU A 299 -22.22 10.24 -3.76
C LEU A 299 -22.01 10.85 -5.17
N PHE A 300 -22.16 10.04 -6.22
CA PHE A 300 -21.83 10.38 -7.60
C PHE A 300 -22.89 9.83 -8.57
N PRO A 301 -24.12 10.37 -8.53
CA PRO A 301 -25.25 9.89 -9.34
C PRO A 301 -25.03 10.07 -10.84
N GLU A 302 -24.06 10.89 -11.24
CA GLU A 302 -23.71 11.14 -12.63
C GLU A 302 -22.98 9.95 -13.32
N TYR A 303 -22.45 8.98 -12.54
CA TYR A 303 -21.74 7.82 -13.09
C TYR A 303 -22.67 6.60 -13.26
N PRO A 304 -22.43 5.75 -14.28
CA PRO A 304 -23.26 4.59 -14.59
C PRO A 304 -23.03 3.39 -13.66
N ILE A 305 -23.11 3.63 -12.35
CA ILE A 305 -22.83 2.62 -11.33
C ILE A 305 -23.86 1.49 -11.38
N PRO A 306 -23.46 0.21 -11.38
CA PRO A 306 -24.39 -0.90 -11.52
C PRO A 306 -25.28 -1.07 -10.30
N THR A 307 -26.57 -1.37 -10.55
CA THR A 307 -27.59 -1.62 -9.52
C THR A 307 -27.92 -3.10 -9.36
N ARG A 308 -27.46 -3.99 -10.29
CA ARG A 308 -27.76 -5.43 -10.30
C ARG A 308 -26.56 -6.25 -9.84
N CYS A 309 -26.83 -7.36 -9.15
CA CYS A 309 -25.85 -8.41 -8.89
C CYS A 309 -25.68 -9.31 -10.13
N LYS A 310 -24.49 -9.85 -10.36
CA LYS A 310 -24.27 -10.91 -11.35
C LYS A 310 -24.94 -12.23 -10.95
N ASP A 311 -24.98 -12.49 -9.66
CA ASP A 311 -25.62 -13.66 -9.06
C ASP A 311 -27.00 -13.23 -8.55
N GLU A 312 -28.03 -13.50 -9.32
CA GLU A 312 -29.41 -13.15 -8.99
C GLU A 312 -30.14 -14.26 -8.21
N VAL A 313 -29.48 -15.41 -8.03
CA VAL A 313 -30.08 -16.61 -7.41
C VAL A 313 -29.74 -16.74 -5.94
N ASN A 314 -28.46 -16.53 -5.61
CA ASN A 314 -27.99 -16.70 -4.23
C ASN A 314 -28.16 -15.44 -3.40
N PRO A 315 -28.42 -15.57 -2.08
CA PRO A 315 -28.47 -14.42 -1.19
C PRO A 315 -27.10 -13.71 -1.15
N PRO A 316 -27.08 -12.43 -0.74
CA PRO A 316 -25.84 -11.70 -0.60
C PRO A 316 -24.87 -12.43 0.34
N LYS A 317 -23.64 -12.69 -0.15
CA LYS A 317 -22.59 -13.31 0.65
C LYS A 317 -22.25 -12.43 1.84
N LYS A 318 -22.35 -12.98 3.05
CA LYS A 318 -21.90 -12.31 4.27
C LYS A 318 -20.38 -12.06 4.16
N GLY A 319 -19.94 -10.89 4.60
CA GLY A 319 -18.52 -10.63 4.76
C GLY A 319 -18.03 -11.05 6.14
N TYR A 320 -16.73 -11.08 6.29
CA TYR A 320 -16.07 -11.35 7.56
C TYR A 320 -16.36 -10.24 8.57
N LYS A 321 -16.57 -10.61 9.82
CA LYS A 321 -16.47 -9.70 10.96
C LYS A 321 -15.00 -9.61 11.35
N TYR A 322 -14.54 -8.45 11.81
CA TYR A 322 -13.16 -8.23 12.25
C TYR A 322 -13.14 -7.64 13.65
N THR A 323 -12.06 -7.94 14.37
CA THR A 323 -11.67 -7.16 15.53
C THR A 323 -10.60 -6.17 15.11
N ASN A 324 -10.82 -4.88 15.39
CA ASN A 324 -9.81 -3.82 15.18
C ASN A 324 -9.54 -3.08 16.50
N GLN A 325 -9.89 -3.73 17.61
CA GLN A 325 -9.77 -3.15 18.94
C GLN A 325 -8.33 -2.78 19.30
N PRO A 326 -7.30 -3.60 18.97
CA PRO A 326 -5.92 -3.23 19.26
C PRO A 326 -5.47 -1.89 18.64
N LEU A 327 -5.95 -1.55 17.43
CA LEU A 327 -5.67 -0.24 16.83
C LEU A 327 -6.48 0.88 17.48
N LYS A 328 -7.72 0.62 17.89
CA LYS A 328 -8.53 1.60 18.65
C LYS A 328 -7.90 1.92 20.01
N ASP A 329 -7.33 0.92 20.67
CA ASP A 329 -6.61 1.08 21.93
C ASP A 329 -5.33 1.93 21.74
N LEU A 330 -4.73 1.92 20.56
CA LEU A 330 -3.66 2.85 20.18
C LEU A 330 -4.18 4.24 19.75
N GLY A 331 -5.48 4.50 19.86
CA GLY A 331 -6.10 5.79 19.56
C GLY A 331 -6.47 6.00 18.10
N ILE A 332 -6.51 4.95 17.27
CA ILE A 332 -6.98 5.06 15.89
C ILE A 332 -8.50 5.28 15.88
N LYS A 333 -8.90 6.33 15.19
CA LYS A 333 -10.30 6.61 14.86
C LYS A 333 -10.48 6.37 13.37
N PHE A 334 -11.25 5.35 13.03
CA PHE A 334 -11.46 5.01 11.62
C PHE A 334 -12.41 5.99 10.95
N THR A 335 -12.02 6.46 9.79
CA THR A 335 -12.79 7.36 8.92
C THR A 335 -13.97 6.60 8.29
N PRO A 336 -15.21 7.15 8.29
CA PRO A 336 -16.35 6.52 7.65
C PRO A 336 -16.17 6.30 6.14
N VAL A 337 -16.71 5.19 5.62
CA VAL A 337 -16.55 4.76 4.23
C VAL A 337 -16.98 5.80 3.20
N GLN A 338 -18.01 6.58 3.49
CA GLN A 338 -18.49 7.62 2.60
C GLN A 338 -17.43 8.69 2.32
N GLU A 339 -16.65 9.06 3.33
CA GLU A 339 -15.61 10.08 3.22
C GLU A 339 -14.47 9.62 2.31
N TYR A 340 -13.90 8.45 2.57
CA TYR A 340 -12.77 7.99 1.75
C TYR A 340 -13.17 7.50 0.36
N LEU A 341 -14.42 7.08 0.14
CA LEU A 341 -14.95 6.84 -1.21
C LEU A 341 -15.09 8.16 -1.97
N TYR A 342 -15.58 9.21 -1.31
CA TYR A 342 -15.65 10.53 -1.90
C TYR A 342 -14.26 11.03 -2.30
N GLU A 343 -13.28 10.98 -1.39
CA GLU A 343 -11.89 11.37 -1.66
C GLU A 343 -11.27 10.55 -2.80
N ALA A 344 -11.50 9.23 -2.82
CA ALA A 344 -10.99 8.36 -3.87
C ALA A 344 -11.50 8.76 -5.26
N VAL A 345 -12.80 9.00 -5.39
CA VAL A 345 -13.40 9.40 -6.67
C VAL A 345 -12.94 10.80 -7.08
N LYS A 346 -12.87 11.76 -6.14
CA LYS A 346 -12.36 13.11 -6.42
C LYS A 346 -10.92 13.05 -6.92
N SER A 347 -10.08 12.26 -6.28
CA SER A 347 -8.70 12.09 -6.69
C SER A 347 -8.57 11.44 -8.08
N LEU A 348 -9.45 10.49 -8.42
CA LEU A 348 -9.52 9.92 -9.77
C LEU A 348 -9.91 10.97 -10.84
N GLN A 349 -10.83 11.89 -10.50
CA GLN A 349 -11.21 13.00 -11.37
C GLN A 349 -10.05 13.99 -11.57
N GLU A 350 -9.40 14.39 -10.49
CA GLU A 350 -8.28 15.35 -10.51
C GLU A 350 -7.07 14.84 -11.29
N LYS A 351 -6.80 13.54 -11.18
CA LYS A 351 -5.69 12.89 -11.91
C LYS A 351 -6.07 12.47 -13.34
N GLY A 352 -7.29 12.75 -13.79
CA GLY A 352 -7.74 12.46 -15.15
C GLY A 352 -8.00 10.98 -15.45
N PHE A 353 -8.12 10.12 -14.44
CA PHE A 353 -8.48 8.70 -14.63
C PHE A 353 -9.95 8.51 -14.99
N ILE A 354 -10.80 9.44 -14.57
CA ILE A 354 -12.21 9.53 -14.98
C ILE A 354 -12.55 10.99 -15.26
N HIS A 355 -13.43 11.22 -16.25
CA HIS A 355 -13.95 12.55 -16.52
C HIS A 355 -15.16 12.82 -15.61
N LYS A 356 -15.34 14.07 -15.18
CA LYS A 356 -16.63 14.50 -14.64
C LYS A 356 -17.68 14.24 -15.72
N ALA A 357 -18.66 13.40 -15.42
CA ALA A 357 -19.76 13.22 -16.36
C ALA A 357 -20.43 14.58 -16.54
N SER A 358 -20.33 15.15 -17.75
CA SER A 358 -21.10 16.32 -18.11
C SER A 358 -22.57 15.95 -18.03
N GLY A 359 -23.38 16.74 -17.33
CA GLY A 359 -24.79 16.44 -17.03
C GLY A 359 -25.74 16.42 -18.24
N THR A 360 -25.36 15.73 -19.29
CA THR A 360 -26.20 15.41 -20.44
C THR A 360 -26.37 13.90 -20.55
N LYS A 361 -27.58 13.41 -20.31
CA LYS A 361 -27.98 12.06 -20.70
C LYS A 361 -27.73 11.91 -22.19
N VAL A 362 -26.65 11.20 -22.55
CA VAL A 362 -26.42 10.80 -23.94
C VAL A 362 -27.36 9.61 -24.25
N PRO A 363 -28.22 9.70 -25.26
CA PRO A 363 -28.95 8.52 -25.74
C PRO A 363 -27.94 7.50 -26.26
N ALA A 364 -28.15 6.24 -25.98
CA ALA A 364 -27.36 5.12 -26.48
C ALA A 364 -27.22 5.16 -28.01
N SER A 365 -26.07 5.55 -28.53
CA SER A 365 -25.70 5.43 -29.93
C SER A 365 -24.91 4.16 -30.15
N ARG A 366 -25.33 3.43 -31.18
CA ARG A 366 -24.79 2.16 -31.69
C ARG A 366 -23.32 2.29 -32.10
N GLY A 367 -22.54 1.31 -31.69
CA GLY A 367 -21.48 0.65 -32.45
C GLY A 367 -20.32 1.50 -32.97
N SER A 368 -19.16 1.38 -32.30
CA SER A 368 -17.89 1.30 -33.01
C SER A 368 -16.96 0.36 -32.22
N SER A 369 -16.50 -0.64 -32.95
CA SER A 369 -15.57 -1.67 -32.51
C SER A 369 -14.21 -1.07 -32.19
N LEU A 370 -13.74 -1.25 -30.97
CA LEU A 370 -12.33 -1.04 -30.58
C LEU A 370 -11.60 -2.39 -30.55
N PRO A 371 -10.33 -2.45 -30.88
CA PRO A 371 -9.62 -3.70 -31.03
C PRO A 371 -9.42 -4.40 -29.68
N GLN A 372 -9.75 -5.68 -29.67
CA GLN A 372 -9.40 -6.62 -28.60
C GLN A 372 -7.89 -6.83 -28.62
N ASN A 373 -7.18 -6.31 -27.61
CA ASN A 373 -5.92 -6.88 -27.11
C ASN A 373 -5.47 -6.10 -25.88
N SER A 374 -5.92 -6.54 -24.72
CA SER A 374 -5.15 -6.56 -23.47
C SER A 374 -5.89 -7.43 -22.47
N THR A 375 -5.40 -8.62 -22.26
CA THR A 375 -5.76 -9.48 -21.14
C THR A 375 -5.37 -8.76 -19.84
N ALA A 376 -6.34 -8.08 -19.24
CA ALA A 376 -6.18 -7.56 -17.90
C ALA A 376 -6.23 -8.73 -16.90
N PRO A 377 -5.29 -8.81 -15.95
CA PRO A 377 -5.24 -9.93 -15.03
C PRO A 377 -6.41 -9.97 -14.05
N MET A 378 -6.93 -11.16 -13.90
CA MET A 378 -8.13 -11.49 -13.13
C MET A 378 -7.83 -11.63 -11.62
N PHE A 379 -7.18 -10.61 -11.02
CA PHE A 379 -6.67 -10.72 -9.65
C PHE A 379 -7.66 -10.33 -8.54
N MET A 380 -8.78 -9.67 -8.85
CA MET A 380 -9.69 -9.17 -7.82
C MET A 380 -11.03 -9.92 -7.68
N SER A 381 -11.24 -11.01 -8.39
CA SER A 381 -12.42 -11.86 -8.12
C SER A 381 -12.17 -12.88 -7.01
N LYS A 382 -10.94 -12.91 -6.44
CA LYS A 382 -10.55 -13.88 -5.39
C LYS A 382 -9.97 -13.25 -4.12
N LEU A 383 -10.08 -11.93 -3.96
CA LEU A 383 -9.81 -11.26 -2.67
C LEU A 383 -11.09 -11.07 -1.89
#